data_0e0a4751c12f5a7111c07e0128f7803b
#
_entry.id   0e0a4751c12f5a7111c07e0128f7803b
#
_cell.length_a   1.000
_cell.length_b   1.000
_cell.length_c   1.000
_cell.angle_alpha   90.00
_cell.angle_beta   90.00
_cell.angle_gamma   90.00
#
_symmetry.space_group_name_H-M   'P 1'
#
loop_
_entity.id
_entity.type
_entity.pdbx_description
1 polymer ?
#
loop_
_entity_poly.entity_id
_entity_poly.type
_entity_poly.pdbx_seq_one_letter_code
_entity_poly.pdbx_strand_id
1 'polypeptide(L)'
;MKRIILFIIAATMLLFGCKKYIDLSAMKVEITNEEFVVTSTTATLRADYSWPGKVVSIAMDVSEDGGFANANSFEAYVSGNSLTVTANGLKAETKYYYRIITDTGSVTFESETRTFETNNPNTFTVNGISLEMVYVEGGSFDMGATYEQGDGVWDNEKPAHSVTLSDYYIGKCEVTQELWEAVMGSNPSFSKGAQYPVEQVSWNDCQEFISRLNSLTGRTFRLPTEAEWEYAARGGNKSLHYKYSGSGNIGNVAWYYNNIGALFSAHSVGTKTANELGIYDMSGNVCEWCSDWYGSYSAGAQTNPQGPSSGSRRVCRGGSWCLSADDCRVSNRNRNDPSSSSNSYGLRLVLVP
;
A
#
# COMPACT_ATOMS: atom_id res chain seq x y z
N MET A 1 -22.92 -5.20 -33.25
CA MET A 1 -23.38 -4.35 -34.35
C MET A 1 -22.19 -3.58 -34.90
N LYS A 2 -21.87 -3.71 -36.17
CA LYS A 2 -20.72 -3.05 -36.82
C LYS A 2 -20.97 -1.54 -36.81
N ARG A 3 -20.15 -0.76 -36.07
CA ARG A 3 -20.16 0.69 -36.21
C ARG A 3 -19.51 1.07 -37.52
N ILE A 4 -20.31 1.71 -38.38
CA ILE A 4 -19.86 2.24 -39.68
C ILE A 4 -19.24 3.59 -39.40
N ILE A 5 -17.95 3.74 -39.73
CA ILE A 5 -17.29 5.05 -39.80
C ILE A 5 -17.85 5.75 -41.01
N LEU A 6 -18.68 6.77 -40.78
CA LEU A 6 -19.29 7.56 -41.85
C LEU A 6 -18.38 8.75 -42.15
N PHE A 7 -17.64 8.69 -43.24
CA PHE A 7 -17.03 9.89 -43.84
C PHE A 7 -18.17 10.80 -44.33
N ILE A 8 -18.24 12.02 -43.79
CA ILE A 8 -19.24 13.02 -44.22
C ILE A 8 -18.84 13.54 -45.59
N ILE A 9 -19.58 13.14 -46.61
CA ILE A 9 -19.60 13.81 -47.93
C ILE A 9 -20.51 15.03 -47.75
N ALA A 10 -19.95 16.23 -47.92
CA ALA A 10 -20.70 17.46 -47.93
C ALA A 10 -21.70 17.50 -49.10
N ALA A 11 -22.98 17.35 -48.80
CA ALA A 11 -24.03 17.61 -49.78
C ALA A 11 -24.33 19.10 -49.77
N THR A 12 -23.95 19.78 -50.85
CA THR A 12 -24.29 21.16 -51.18
C THR A 12 -25.77 21.30 -51.48
N MET A 13 -26.53 21.93 -50.57
CA MET A 13 -27.81 22.54 -50.91
C MET A 13 -27.66 24.06 -50.93
N LEU A 14 -27.66 24.63 -52.09
CA LEU A 14 -27.79 26.07 -52.34
C LEU A 14 -29.23 26.51 -52.02
N LEU A 15 -29.44 27.21 -50.89
CA LEU A 15 -30.57 28.09 -50.67
C LEU A 15 -30.09 29.44 -50.19
N PHE A 16 -30.48 30.50 -50.87
CA PHE A 16 -30.16 31.89 -50.67
C PHE A 16 -30.53 32.37 -49.23
N GLY A 17 -29.51 32.77 -48.49
CA GLY A 17 -29.61 33.45 -47.20
C GLY A 17 -28.28 33.34 -46.51
N CYS A 18 -27.64 34.46 -46.17
CA CYS A 18 -26.35 34.50 -45.43
C CYS A 18 -26.34 33.60 -44.20
N LYS A 19 -25.93 32.37 -44.35
CA LYS A 19 -25.58 31.49 -43.23
C LYS A 19 -24.05 31.44 -43.16
N LYS A 20 -23.50 31.97 -42.08
CA LYS A 20 -22.11 31.74 -41.74
C LYS A 20 -21.88 30.25 -41.75
N TYR A 21 -21.05 29.76 -42.65
CA TYR A 21 -20.56 28.41 -42.62
C TYR A 21 -19.80 28.23 -41.32
N ILE A 22 -20.31 27.44 -40.40
CA ILE A 22 -19.58 27.03 -39.22
C ILE A 22 -18.80 25.77 -39.64
N ASP A 23 -17.48 25.87 -39.68
CA ASP A 23 -16.61 24.73 -39.93
C ASP A 23 -16.67 23.80 -38.70
N LEU A 24 -17.43 22.72 -38.82
CA LEU A 24 -17.60 21.73 -37.75
C LEU A 24 -16.31 20.94 -37.50
N SER A 25 -15.36 20.93 -38.43
CA SER A 25 -14.07 20.24 -38.26
C SER A 25 -13.13 20.92 -37.26
N ALA A 26 -13.36 22.20 -36.98
CA ALA A 26 -12.60 22.98 -35.98
C ALA A 26 -13.27 22.99 -34.60
N MET A 27 -14.47 22.42 -34.45
CA MET A 27 -15.18 22.38 -33.18
C MET A 27 -14.74 21.16 -32.40
N LYS A 28 -14.20 21.40 -31.20
CA LYS A 28 -13.88 20.36 -30.23
C LYS A 28 -14.64 20.64 -28.94
N VAL A 29 -15.08 19.57 -28.26
CA VAL A 29 -15.50 19.68 -26.88
C VAL A 29 -14.23 19.85 -26.06
N GLU A 30 -14.14 20.96 -25.36
CA GLU A 30 -13.00 21.23 -24.48
C GLU A 30 -13.31 20.67 -23.09
N ILE A 31 -12.42 19.85 -22.56
CA ILE A 31 -12.46 19.33 -21.19
C ILE A 31 -11.34 20.05 -20.41
N THR A 32 -11.70 20.69 -19.32
CA THR A 32 -10.81 21.50 -18.50
C THR A 32 -10.99 21.21 -17.02
N ASN A 33 -10.10 21.71 -16.17
CA ASN A 33 -10.16 21.55 -14.71
C ASN A 33 -10.32 20.08 -14.28
N GLU A 34 -9.56 19.19 -14.92
CA GLU A 34 -9.67 17.75 -14.70
C GLU A 34 -9.08 17.35 -13.33
N GLU A 35 -9.89 16.66 -12.53
CA GLU A 35 -9.50 15.93 -11.34
C GLU A 35 -9.73 14.43 -11.60
N PHE A 36 -8.69 13.61 -11.49
CA PHE A 36 -8.77 12.19 -11.75
C PHE A 36 -8.39 11.39 -10.51
N VAL A 37 -9.36 10.67 -9.93
CA VAL A 37 -9.18 9.87 -8.71
C VAL A 37 -9.27 8.40 -9.07
N VAL A 38 -8.23 7.63 -8.75
CA VAL A 38 -8.15 6.19 -9.03
C VAL A 38 -8.08 5.39 -7.74
N THR A 39 -8.85 4.30 -7.69
CA THR A 39 -8.76 3.28 -6.64
C THR A 39 -8.30 1.95 -7.25
N SER A 40 -8.37 0.85 -6.49
CA SER A 40 -8.07 -0.49 -7.01
C SER A 40 -9.09 -1.01 -8.01
N THR A 41 -10.34 -0.53 -7.96
CA THR A 41 -11.44 -1.05 -8.78
C THR A 41 -12.28 0.01 -9.46
N THR A 42 -11.95 1.29 -9.26
CA THR A 42 -12.67 2.43 -9.84
C THR A 42 -11.72 3.51 -10.34
N ALA A 43 -12.18 4.28 -11.33
CA ALA A 43 -11.54 5.52 -11.77
C ALA A 43 -12.62 6.59 -11.97
N THR A 44 -12.51 7.73 -11.28
CA THR A 44 -13.47 8.83 -11.35
C THR A 44 -12.80 10.06 -11.95
N LEU A 45 -13.36 10.56 -13.04
CA LEU A 45 -13.00 11.85 -13.64
C LEU A 45 -14.06 12.89 -13.25
N ARG A 46 -13.60 14.00 -12.69
CA ARG A 46 -14.38 15.24 -12.55
C ARG A 46 -13.72 16.30 -13.42
N ALA A 47 -14.52 16.99 -14.20
CA ALA A 47 -14.00 18.02 -15.10
C ALA A 47 -15.07 19.04 -15.44
N ASP A 48 -14.65 20.17 -15.98
CA ASP A 48 -15.53 21.09 -16.69
C ASP A 48 -15.48 20.81 -18.18
N TYR A 49 -16.59 21.07 -18.88
CA TYR A 49 -16.62 20.99 -20.33
C TYR A 49 -17.22 22.24 -20.93
N SER A 50 -16.80 22.59 -22.12
CA SER A 50 -17.38 23.67 -22.91
C SER A 50 -17.74 23.19 -24.32
N TRP A 51 -18.93 23.52 -24.76
CA TRP A 51 -19.45 23.27 -26.07
C TRP A 51 -20.47 24.34 -26.45
N PRO A 52 -20.40 24.94 -27.65
CA PRO A 52 -21.31 26.02 -28.03
C PRO A 52 -22.72 25.56 -28.39
N GLY A 53 -23.00 24.27 -28.38
CA GLY A 53 -24.29 23.66 -28.72
C GLY A 53 -24.88 22.81 -27.59
N LYS A 54 -25.88 21.99 -27.93
CA LYS A 54 -26.47 21.03 -27.01
C LYS A 54 -25.63 19.74 -27.02
N VAL A 55 -25.23 19.26 -25.85
CA VAL A 55 -24.68 17.93 -25.64
C VAL A 55 -25.80 16.98 -25.28
N VAL A 56 -25.87 15.80 -25.91
CA VAL A 56 -26.86 14.77 -25.63
C VAL A 56 -26.34 13.85 -24.53
N SER A 57 -25.08 13.37 -24.67
CA SER A 57 -24.43 12.57 -23.64
C SER A 57 -22.92 12.74 -23.67
N ILE A 58 -22.30 12.51 -22.51
CA ILE A 58 -20.85 12.37 -22.36
C ILE A 58 -20.60 11.02 -21.71
N ALA A 59 -19.61 10.28 -22.20
CA ALA A 59 -19.21 9.00 -21.63
C ALA A 59 -17.68 8.89 -21.59
N MET A 60 -17.16 8.05 -20.71
CA MET A 60 -15.77 7.64 -20.69
C MET A 60 -15.66 6.18 -21.16
N ASP A 61 -15.01 5.98 -22.29
CA ASP A 61 -14.61 4.64 -22.74
C ASP A 61 -13.31 4.25 -22.03
N VAL A 62 -13.28 3.05 -21.44
CA VAL A 62 -12.12 2.49 -20.75
C VAL A 62 -11.79 1.11 -21.31
N SER A 63 -10.51 0.85 -21.62
CA SER A 63 -10.04 -0.40 -22.17
C SER A 63 -8.67 -0.77 -21.61
N GLU A 64 -8.38 -2.08 -21.53
CA GLU A 64 -7.03 -2.60 -21.23
C GLU A 64 -6.09 -2.48 -22.44
N ASP A 65 -6.61 -2.25 -23.63
CA ASP A 65 -5.84 -2.01 -24.87
C ASP A 65 -6.11 -0.62 -25.44
N GLY A 66 -5.09 0.01 -26.02
CA GLY A 66 -5.20 1.34 -26.62
C GLY A 66 -6.03 1.40 -27.90
N GLY A 67 -6.48 0.27 -28.42
CA GLY A 67 -7.32 0.17 -29.63
C GLY A 67 -8.81 0.25 -29.33
N PHE A 68 -9.23 0.17 -28.07
CA PHE A 68 -10.63 0.24 -27.62
C PHE A 68 -11.56 -0.81 -28.26
N ALA A 69 -11.02 -1.96 -28.70
CA ALA A 69 -11.82 -3.00 -29.36
C ALA A 69 -12.87 -3.62 -28.40
N ASN A 70 -12.54 -3.70 -27.12
CA ASN A 70 -13.40 -4.23 -26.05
C ASN A 70 -13.59 -3.19 -24.92
N ALA A 71 -13.75 -1.92 -25.28
CA ALA A 71 -13.93 -0.87 -24.29
C ALA A 71 -15.27 -0.99 -23.56
N ASN A 72 -15.25 -0.76 -22.25
CA ASN A 72 -16.44 -0.49 -21.46
C ASN A 72 -16.71 1.01 -21.48
N SER A 73 -17.96 1.40 -21.71
CA SER A 73 -18.39 2.80 -21.76
C SER A 73 -19.19 3.14 -20.50
N PHE A 74 -18.79 4.23 -19.81
CA PHE A 74 -19.42 4.70 -18.58
C PHE A 74 -20.02 6.08 -18.85
N GLU A 75 -21.33 6.25 -18.60
CA GLU A 75 -22.00 7.54 -18.77
C GLU A 75 -21.59 8.53 -17.68
N ALA A 76 -21.39 9.78 -18.08
CA ALA A 76 -21.13 10.86 -17.17
C ALA A 76 -22.43 11.45 -16.61
N TYR A 77 -22.42 11.76 -15.32
CA TYR A 77 -23.38 12.69 -14.73
C TYR A 77 -22.96 14.11 -15.09
N VAL A 78 -23.87 14.86 -15.71
CA VAL A 78 -23.62 16.23 -16.18
C VAL A 78 -24.52 17.20 -15.40
N SER A 79 -23.93 18.26 -14.84
CA SER A 79 -24.62 19.33 -14.13
C SER A 79 -24.05 20.69 -14.54
N GLY A 80 -24.81 21.47 -15.29
CA GLY A 80 -24.32 22.71 -15.89
C GLY A 80 -23.18 22.42 -16.86
N ASN A 81 -22.02 22.99 -16.62
CA ASN A 81 -20.79 22.78 -17.40
C ASN A 81 -19.82 21.78 -16.78
N SER A 82 -20.20 21.14 -15.67
CA SER A 82 -19.36 20.15 -14.99
C SER A 82 -19.83 18.74 -15.27
N LEU A 83 -18.90 17.82 -15.39
CA LEU A 83 -19.15 16.39 -15.55
C LEU A 83 -18.47 15.58 -14.46
N THR A 84 -19.08 14.47 -14.11
CA THR A 84 -18.48 13.43 -13.27
C THR A 84 -18.77 12.09 -13.90
N VAL A 85 -17.74 11.29 -14.17
CA VAL A 85 -17.88 9.93 -14.67
C VAL A 85 -17.04 8.98 -13.83
N THR A 86 -17.62 7.83 -13.48
CA THR A 86 -16.92 6.79 -12.71
C THR A 86 -16.94 5.48 -13.47
N ALA A 87 -15.77 5.00 -13.87
CA ALA A 87 -15.56 3.63 -14.29
C ALA A 87 -15.46 2.74 -13.06
N ASN A 88 -16.23 1.67 -12.99
CA ASN A 88 -16.22 0.70 -11.90
C ASN A 88 -16.02 -0.72 -12.43
N GLY A 89 -15.76 -1.69 -11.52
CA GLY A 89 -15.50 -3.07 -11.89
C GLY A 89 -14.17 -3.27 -12.62
N LEU A 90 -13.20 -2.36 -12.41
CA LEU A 90 -11.86 -2.46 -12.96
C LEU A 90 -11.05 -3.51 -12.19
N LYS A 91 -10.05 -4.10 -12.85
CA LYS A 91 -9.07 -4.98 -12.21
C LYS A 91 -8.03 -4.12 -11.49
N ALA A 92 -7.58 -4.56 -10.33
CA ALA A 92 -6.49 -3.93 -9.60
C ALA A 92 -5.16 -4.04 -10.34
N GLU A 93 -4.20 -3.16 -10.02
CA GLU A 93 -2.82 -3.17 -10.57
C GLU A 93 -2.79 -3.33 -12.08
N THR A 94 -3.77 -2.69 -12.77
CA THR A 94 -3.96 -2.84 -14.20
C THR A 94 -3.90 -1.49 -14.89
N LYS A 95 -3.10 -1.40 -15.94
CA LYS A 95 -3.03 -0.22 -16.80
C LYS A 95 -4.23 -0.19 -17.73
N TYR A 96 -4.94 0.94 -17.72
CA TYR A 96 -6.07 1.22 -18.60
C TYR A 96 -5.78 2.41 -19.51
N TYR A 97 -6.41 2.37 -20.67
CA TYR A 97 -6.52 3.49 -21.61
C TYR A 97 -7.93 4.05 -21.51
N TYR A 98 -8.09 5.37 -21.56
CA TYR A 98 -9.40 5.99 -21.58
C TYR A 98 -9.46 7.15 -22.57
N ARG A 99 -10.67 7.45 -23.00
CA ARG A 99 -11.03 8.60 -23.81
C ARG A 99 -12.44 9.07 -23.45
N ILE A 100 -12.71 10.34 -23.64
CA ILE A 100 -14.04 10.91 -23.44
C ILE A 100 -14.75 10.95 -24.79
N ILE A 101 -15.96 10.43 -24.79
CA ILE A 101 -16.87 10.40 -25.94
C ILE A 101 -17.99 11.40 -25.67
N THR A 102 -18.18 12.37 -26.56
CA THR A 102 -19.25 13.36 -26.47
C THR A 102 -20.16 13.22 -27.66
N ASP A 103 -21.46 12.97 -27.42
CA ASP A 103 -22.49 12.92 -28.43
C ASP A 103 -23.34 14.20 -28.41
N THR A 104 -23.42 14.87 -29.53
CA THR A 104 -24.23 16.08 -29.72
C THR A 104 -25.57 15.79 -30.43
N GLY A 105 -25.86 14.51 -30.70
CA GLY A 105 -27.00 14.05 -31.48
C GLY A 105 -26.81 14.14 -33.00
N SER A 106 -25.83 14.89 -33.46
CA SER A 106 -25.49 15.04 -34.88
C SER A 106 -24.08 14.52 -35.19
N VAL A 107 -23.16 14.67 -34.25
CA VAL A 107 -21.75 14.26 -34.38
C VAL A 107 -21.26 13.76 -33.02
N THR A 108 -20.42 12.76 -33.07
CA THR A 108 -19.69 12.22 -31.90
C THR A 108 -18.25 12.68 -31.96
N PHE A 109 -17.75 13.22 -30.86
CA PHE A 109 -16.36 13.65 -30.69
C PHE A 109 -15.65 12.69 -29.72
N GLU A 110 -14.40 12.42 -30.01
CA GLU A 110 -13.52 11.63 -29.15
C GLU A 110 -12.35 12.50 -28.67
N SER A 111 -12.02 12.43 -27.38
CA SER A 111 -10.81 13.08 -26.85
C SER A 111 -9.56 12.30 -27.27
N GLU A 112 -8.41 12.87 -26.98
CA GLU A 112 -7.15 12.13 -27.04
C GLU A 112 -7.19 10.96 -26.05
N THR A 113 -6.52 9.85 -26.41
CA THR A 113 -6.35 8.69 -25.52
C THR A 113 -5.37 9.03 -24.42
N ARG A 114 -5.76 8.75 -23.18
CA ARG A 114 -4.96 8.90 -21.99
C ARG A 114 -4.88 7.58 -21.23
N THR A 115 -4.04 7.50 -20.22
CA THR A 115 -3.88 6.29 -19.43
C THR A 115 -3.95 6.57 -17.93
N PHE A 116 -4.39 5.56 -17.19
CA PHE A 116 -4.25 5.46 -15.74
C PHE A 116 -3.92 4.02 -15.36
N GLU A 117 -3.47 3.80 -14.12
CA GLU A 117 -3.26 2.49 -13.54
C GLU A 117 -4.07 2.39 -12.25
N THR A 118 -4.79 1.29 -12.07
CA THR A 118 -5.55 1.04 -10.85
C THR A 118 -4.60 0.67 -9.71
N ASN A 119 -4.91 1.14 -8.52
CA ASN A 119 -4.10 0.92 -7.33
C ASN A 119 -4.10 -0.55 -6.91
N ASN A 120 -3.07 -0.94 -6.15
CA ASN A 120 -3.11 -2.17 -5.38
C ASN A 120 -4.27 -2.08 -4.37
N PRO A 121 -5.13 -3.13 -4.25
CA PRO A 121 -6.27 -3.12 -3.33
C PRO A 121 -5.85 -2.94 -1.87
N ASN A 122 -4.59 -3.24 -1.58
CA ASN A 122 -4.00 -3.16 -0.26
C ASN A 122 -3.18 -1.88 -0.04
N THR A 123 -3.27 -0.90 -0.96
CA THR A 123 -2.63 0.42 -0.81
C THR A 123 -3.64 1.43 -0.28
N PHE A 124 -3.29 2.07 0.81
CA PHE A 124 -4.09 3.11 1.47
C PHE A 124 -3.35 4.45 1.37
N THR A 125 -4.08 5.51 1.09
CA THR A 125 -3.48 6.85 1.02
C THR A 125 -3.95 7.67 2.22
N VAL A 126 -3.01 8.26 2.94
CA VAL A 126 -3.25 9.12 4.10
C VAL A 126 -2.54 10.45 3.87
N ASN A 127 -3.31 11.53 3.72
CA ASN A 127 -2.77 12.87 3.42
C ASN A 127 -1.78 12.90 2.24
N GLY A 128 -2.06 12.10 1.19
CA GLY A 128 -1.22 11.98 0.00
C GLY A 128 -0.06 10.98 0.10
N ILE A 129 0.16 10.36 1.26
CA ILE A 129 1.22 9.37 1.49
C ILE A 129 0.63 7.96 1.38
N SER A 130 1.28 7.10 0.61
CA SER A 130 0.85 5.72 0.39
C SER A 130 1.37 4.79 1.48
N LEU A 131 0.47 3.92 1.96
CA LEU A 131 0.75 2.81 2.87
C LEU A 131 0.37 1.51 2.15
N GLU A 132 1.35 0.67 1.84
CA GLU A 132 1.13 -0.63 1.23
C GLU A 132 1.06 -1.73 2.29
N MET A 133 0.01 -2.56 2.19
CA MET A 133 -0.18 -3.73 3.05
C MET A 133 -0.03 -5.01 2.22
N VAL A 134 0.49 -6.06 2.81
CA VAL A 134 0.62 -7.39 2.21
C VAL A 134 -0.40 -8.32 2.88
N TYR A 135 -1.20 -9.00 2.07
CA TYR A 135 -2.08 -10.07 2.57
C TYR A 135 -1.25 -11.27 3.00
N VAL A 136 -1.47 -11.73 4.22
CA VAL A 136 -0.85 -12.93 4.78
C VAL A 136 -1.96 -13.95 5.02
N GLU A 137 -1.97 -15.00 4.19
CA GLU A 137 -2.87 -16.13 4.38
C GLU A 137 -2.52 -16.84 5.69
N GLY A 138 -3.53 -17.10 6.49
CA GLY A 138 -3.38 -17.79 7.77
C GLY A 138 -2.84 -19.22 7.61
N GLY A 139 -2.35 -19.78 8.68
CA GLY A 139 -1.78 -21.11 8.67
C GLY A 139 -1.12 -21.46 9.98
N SER A 140 -0.49 -22.63 10.04
CA SER A 140 0.22 -23.11 11.24
C SER A 140 1.72 -23.12 10.99
N PHE A 141 2.50 -22.73 11.99
CA PHE A 141 3.96 -22.75 11.96
C PHE A 141 4.53 -23.04 13.36
N ASP A 142 5.80 -23.37 13.41
CA ASP A 142 6.53 -23.51 14.66
C ASP A 142 7.19 -22.18 15.02
N MET A 143 6.67 -21.50 16.05
CA MET A 143 7.16 -20.24 16.59
C MET A 143 8.32 -20.48 17.55
N GLY A 144 9.38 -19.67 17.46
CA GLY A 144 10.54 -19.72 18.36
C GLY A 144 11.79 -20.33 17.72
N ALA A 145 12.67 -20.90 18.54
CA ALA A 145 13.96 -21.45 18.13
C ALA A 145 13.82 -22.78 17.40
N THR A 146 13.48 -22.73 16.12
CA THR A 146 13.46 -23.87 15.21
C THR A 146 14.86 -24.21 14.70
N TYR A 147 15.02 -25.37 14.05
CA TYR A 147 16.34 -25.92 13.65
C TYR A 147 17.19 -24.93 12.80
N GLU A 148 16.57 -24.22 11.87
CA GLU A 148 17.25 -23.29 10.98
C GLU A 148 17.85 -22.07 11.69
N GLN A 149 17.44 -21.79 12.94
CA GLN A 149 17.98 -20.70 13.74
C GLN A 149 19.38 -21.01 14.28
N GLY A 150 19.79 -22.29 14.28
CA GLY A 150 21.12 -22.74 14.70
C GLY A 150 21.35 -22.75 16.21
N ASP A 151 22.61 -22.89 16.62
CA ASP A 151 22.98 -23.08 18.02
C ASP A 151 23.02 -21.79 18.85
N GLY A 152 23.05 -20.62 18.19
CA GLY A 152 23.12 -19.30 18.83
C GLY A 152 21.82 -18.73 19.36
N VAL A 153 20.80 -19.57 19.60
CA VAL A 153 19.48 -19.12 20.05
C VAL A 153 19.47 -18.88 21.56
N TRP A 154 18.72 -17.86 21.98
CA TRP A 154 18.56 -17.53 23.40
C TRP A 154 17.48 -18.39 24.05
N ASP A 155 17.54 -18.58 25.37
CA ASP A 155 16.56 -19.37 26.11
C ASP A 155 15.14 -18.77 26.04
N ASN A 156 15.03 -17.48 25.84
CA ASN A 156 13.75 -16.81 25.69
C ASN A 156 13.05 -17.07 24.33
N GLU A 157 13.75 -17.70 23.38
CA GLU A 157 13.19 -18.17 22.10
C GLU A 157 12.64 -19.59 22.22
N LYS A 158 12.75 -20.24 23.39
CA LYS A 158 12.37 -21.62 23.66
C LYS A 158 11.18 -21.69 24.62
N PRO A 159 10.40 -22.80 24.54
CA PRO A 159 10.46 -23.84 23.52
C PRO A 159 9.87 -23.39 22.19
N ALA A 160 10.34 -23.95 21.07
CA ALA A 160 9.57 -23.85 19.84
C ALA A 160 8.23 -24.57 20.04
N HIS A 161 7.14 -23.98 19.52
CA HIS A 161 5.79 -24.47 19.73
C HIS A 161 4.90 -24.12 18.53
N SER A 162 3.87 -24.94 18.32
CA SER A 162 2.97 -24.75 17.19
C SER A 162 2.00 -23.58 17.42
N VAL A 163 1.90 -22.70 16.44
CA VAL A 163 0.95 -21.57 16.43
C VAL A 163 0.14 -21.60 15.14
N THR A 164 -1.17 -21.43 15.26
CA THR A 164 -2.10 -21.27 14.14
C THR A 164 -2.63 -19.84 14.13
N LEU A 165 -2.57 -19.18 12.97
CA LEU A 165 -3.04 -17.81 12.76
C LEU A 165 -4.16 -17.78 11.73
N SER A 166 -5.08 -16.85 11.90
CA SER A 166 -6.05 -16.43 10.88
C SER A 166 -5.38 -15.48 9.88
N ASP A 167 -6.08 -15.18 8.77
CA ASP A 167 -5.66 -14.21 7.76
C ASP A 167 -5.54 -12.81 8.35
N TYR A 168 -4.58 -12.05 7.86
CA TYR A 168 -4.40 -10.64 8.20
C TYR A 168 -3.64 -9.88 7.10
N TYR A 169 -3.61 -8.56 7.18
CA TYR A 169 -2.72 -7.75 6.37
C TYR A 169 -1.63 -7.15 7.23
N ILE A 170 -0.40 -7.09 6.71
CA ILE A 170 0.76 -6.49 7.39
C ILE A 170 1.43 -5.47 6.49
N GLY A 171 1.99 -4.41 7.07
CA GLY A 171 2.73 -3.40 6.32
C GLY A 171 3.87 -4.02 5.51
N LYS A 172 3.95 -3.67 4.22
CA LYS A 172 5.02 -4.12 3.33
C LYS A 172 6.41 -3.71 3.84
N CYS A 173 6.48 -2.51 4.42
CA CYS A 173 7.65 -1.95 5.10
C CYS A 173 7.27 -1.48 6.50
N GLU A 174 8.26 -1.05 7.26
CA GLU A 174 8.08 -0.29 8.49
C GLU A 174 7.35 1.03 8.20
N VAL A 175 6.70 1.63 9.19
CA VAL A 175 6.08 2.95 9.05
C VAL A 175 7.16 3.99 8.76
N THR A 176 7.03 4.70 7.65
CA THR A 176 8.00 5.72 7.24
C THR A 176 7.81 7.02 8.01
N GLN A 177 8.87 7.84 8.04
CA GLN A 177 8.82 9.16 8.68
C GLN A 177 7.81 10.09 8.03
N GLU A 178 7.65 10.04 6.69
CA GLU A 178 6.65 10.86 6.00
C GLU A 178 5.22 10.45 6.36
N LEU A 179 4.94 9.13 6.49
CA LEU A 179 3.62 8.65 6.92
C LEU A 179 3.36 9.05 8.38
N TRP A 180 4.34 8.90 9.25
CA TRP A 180 4.23 9.33 10.64
C TRP A 180 3.94 10.82 10.74
N GLU A 181 4.70 11.65 10.04
CA GLU A 181 4.53 13.11 10.06
C GLU A 181 3.18 13.54 9.47
N ALA A 182 2.71 12.87 8.40
CA ALA A 182 1.39 13.11 7.82
C ALA A 182 0.23 12.85 8.79
N VAL A 183 0.40 11.93 9.74
CA VAL A 183 -0.61 11.58 10.76
C VAL A 183 -0.44 12.39 12.04
N MET A 184 0.79 12.56 12.51
CA MET A 184 1.10 13.16 13.81
C MET A 184 1.37 14.66 13.74
N GLY A 185 1.72 15.20 12.57
CA GLY A 185 2.10 16.60 12.36
C GLY A 185 3.54 16.94 12.75
N SER A 186 4.33 15.96 13.21
CA SER A 186 5.73 16.13 13.56
C SER A 186 6.49 14.81 13.45
N ASN A 187 7.81 14.88 13.23
CA ASN A 187 8.68 13.73 13.07
C ASN A 187 9.70 13.68 14.24
N PRO A 188 9.62 12.69 15.17
CA PRO A 188 10.51 12.58 16.32
C PRO A 188 11.89 12.01 15.99
N SER A 189 12.05 11.37 14.82
CA SER A 189 13.22 10.58 14.46
C SER A 189 14.53 11.36 14.57
N PHE A 190 15.60 10.70 14.98
CA PHE A 190 16.94 11.27 15.08
C PHE A 190 17.54 11.52 13.70
N SER A 191 17.56 10.47 12.86
CA SER A 191 18.01 10.57 11.46
C SER A 191 16.84 10.92 10.57
N LYS A 192 16.97 11.96 9.73
CA LYS A 192 15.85 12.47 8.92
C LYS A 192 15.90 11.95 7.48
N GLY A 193 14.75 11.49 6.99
CA GLY A 193 14.55 11.05 5.61
C GLY A 193 13.13 10.56 5.40
N ALA A 194 12.41 11.07 4.39
CA ALA A 194 11.00 10.75 4.15
C ALA A 194 10.74 9.23 4.14
N GLN A 195 11.59 8.48 3.42
CA GLN A 195 11.50 7.03 3.28
C GLN A 195 12.29 6.24 4.34
N TYR A 196 12.84 6.89 5.37
CA TYR A 196 13.40 6.17 6.50
C TYR A 196 12.27 5.68 7.40
N PRO A 197 12.46 4.56 8.14
CA PRO A 197 11.49 4.19 9.17
C PRO A 197 11.43 5.28 10.22
N VAL A 198 10.26 5.54 10.77
CA VAL A 198 10.15 6.37 11.95
C VAL A 198 10.82 5.66 13.11
N GLU A 199 11.63 6.41 13.87
CA GLU A 199 12.31 5.94 15.07
C GLU A 199 12.21 6.99 16.21
N GLN A 200 12.76 6.73 17.37
CA GLN A 200 12.53 7.53 18.58
C GLN A 200 11.07 7.52 19.05
N VAL A 201 10.36 6.44 18.76
CA VAL A 201 8.96 6.25 19.16
C VAL A 201 8.84 5.14 20.20
N SER A 202 8.11 5.41 21.26
CA SER A 202 7.73 4.45 22.28
C SER A 202 6.52 3.62 21.82
N TRP A 203 6.23 2.54 22.52
CA TRP A 203 5.01 1.76 22.28
C TRP A 203 3.75 2.62 22.47
N ASN A 204 3.77 3.51 23.46
CA ASN A 204 2.66 4.44 23.74
C ASN A 204 2.47 5.42 22.58
N ASP A 205 3.54 5.98 22.01
CA ASP A 205 3.47 6.86 20.84
C ASP A 205 2.91 6.12 19.62
N CYS A 206 3.27 4.83 19.44
CA CYS A 206 2.70 3.99 18.40
C CYS A 206 1.19 3.81 18.55
N GLN A 207 0.68 3.68 19.78
CA GLN A 207 -0.78 3.57 20.01
C GLN A 207 -1.50 4.89 19.68
N GLU A 208 -0.90 6.04 20.00
CA GLU A 208 -1.47 7.34 19.62
C GLU A 208 -1.49 7.51 18.10
N PHE A 209 -0.38 7.19 17.42
CA PHE A 209 -0.31 7.20 15.94
C PHE A 209 -1.40 6.32 15.34
N ILE A 210 -1.56 5.08 15.79
CA ILE A 210 -2.57 4.14 15.31
C ILE A 210 -3.98 4.67 15.53
N SER A 211 -4.26 5.25 16.69
CA SER A 211 -5.56 5.85 16.98
C SER A 211 -5.93 6.97 16.01
N ARG A 212 -4.96 7.86 15.71
CA ARG A 212 -5.14 8.94 14.72
C ARG A 212 -5.28 8.41 13.30
N LEU A 213 -4.44 7.43 12.92
CA LEU A 213 -4.51 6.79 11.61
C LEU A 213 -5.88 6.14 11.37
N ASN A 214 -6.39 5.41 12.36
CA ASN A 214 -7.72 4.79 12.31
C ASN A 214 -8.83 5.85 12.14
N SER A 215 -8.73 6.96 12.86
CA SER A 215 -9.69 8.07 12.73
C SER A 215 -9.65 8.71 11.34
N LEU A 216 -8.47 8.86 10.73
CA LEU A 216 -8.30 9.46 9.41
C LEU A 216 -8.77 8.54 8.28
N THR A 217 -8.58 7.23 8.44
CA THR A 217 -8.83 6.25 7.37
C THR A 217 -10.18 5.53 7.49
N GLY A 218 -10.80 5.55 8.67
CA GLY A 218 -11.96 4.72 8.98
C GLY A 218 -11.67 3.22 8.98
N ARG A 219 -10.39 2.82 9.07
CA ARG A 219 -9.92 1.44 9.11
C ARG A 219 -9.45 1.06 10.52
N THR A 220 -9.20 -0.23 10.74
CA THR A 220 -8.74 -0.76 12.02
C THR A 220 -7.32 -1.28 11.89
N PHE A 221 -6.35 -0.36 11.98
CA PHE A 221 -4.94 -0.69 12.11
C PHE A 221 -4.59 -0.96 13.56
N ARG A 222 -3.58 -1.78 13.78
CA ARG A 222 -2.97 -2.10 15.08
C ARG A 222 -1.51 -2.50 14.92
N LEU A 223 -0.79 -2.66 16.02
CA LEU A 223 0.49 -3.37 16.02
C LEU A 223 0.26 -4.87 15.73
N PRO A 224 1.22 -5.57 15.10
CA PRO A 224 1.18 -7.03 15.01
C PRO A 224 1.22 -7.66 16.41
N THR A 225 0.61 -8.83 16.57
CA THR A 225 1.01 -9.72 17.65
C THR A 225 2.41 -10.25 17.38
N GLU A 226 3.11 -10.70 18.42
CA GLU A 226 4.43 -11.31 18.26
C GLU A 226 4.41 -12.50 17.29
N ALA A 227 3.35 -13.30 17.35
CA ALA A 227 3.16 -14.46 16.49
C ALA A 227 2.88 -14.07 15.02
N GLU A 228 2.05 -13.05 14.76
CA GLU A 228 1.82 -12.53 13.41
C GLU A 228 3.11 -11.97 12.82
N TRP A 229 3.88 -11.24 13.63
CA TRP A 229 5.16 -10.70 13.21
C TRP A 229 6.12 -11.82 12.80
N GLU A 230 6.29 -12.85 13.63
CA GLU A 230 7.22 -13.96 13.34
C GLU A 230 6.77 -14.80 12.14
N TYR A 231 5.46 -15.08 12.02
CA TYR A 231 4.91 -15.81 10.88
C TYR A 231 5.17 -15.08 9.57
N ALA A 232 4.91 -13.78 9.53
CA ALA A 232 5.20 -12.95 8.37
C ALA A 232 6.70 -12.89 8.06
N ALA A 233 7.56 -12.74 9.08
CA ALA A 233 9.01 -12.72 8.92
C ALA A 233 9.57 -14.01 8.36
N ARG A 234 8.96 -15.15 8.70
CA ARG A 234 9.33 -16.49 8.18
C ARG A 234 8.82 -16.77 6.76
N GLY A 235 8.04 -15.85 6.16
CA GLY A 235 7.46 -16.03 4.83
C GLY A 235 6.09 -16.71 4.82
N GLY A 236 5.41 -16.82 5.98
CA GLY A 236 4.07 -17.42 6.09
C GLY A 236 4.01 -18.85 5.57
N ASN A 237 2.95 -19.17 4.82
CA ASN A 237 2.77 -20.47 4.16
C ASN A 237 3.71 -20.70 2.96
N LYS A 238 4.52 -19.68 2.56
CA LYS A 238 5.55 -19.78 1.52
C LYS A 238 6.97 -19.90 2.10
N SER A 239 7.09 -20.08 3.42
CA SER A 239 8.37 -20.13 4.12
C SER A 239 9.36 -21.13 3.50
N LEU A 240 10.58 -20.66 3.26
CA LEU A 240 11.72 -21.48 2.85
C LEU A 240 12.64 -21.83 4.02
N HIS A 241 12.18 -21.61 5.25
CA HIS A 241 12.88 -21.92 6.49
C HIS A 241 14.26 -21.26 6.59
N TYR A 242 14.34 -19.97 6.27
CA TYR A 242 15.57 -19.21 6.41
C TYR A 242 15.79 -18.70 7.84
N LYS A 243 17.07 -18.50 8.19
CA LYS A 243 17.48 -17.93 9.47
C LYS A 243 17.04 -16.47 9.63
N TYR A 244 17.04 -15.72 8.54
CA TYR A 244 16.61 -14.32 8.44
C TYR A 244 15.42 -14.21 7.49
N SER A 245 14.68 -13.14 7.57
CA SER A 245 13.50 -12.96 6.72
C SER A 245 13.89 -12.88 5.24
N GLY A 246 13.60 -13.92 4.47
CA GLY A 246 13.87 -14.04 3.04
C GLY A 246 15.25 -14.54 2.65
N SER A 247 16.18 -14.85 3.58
CA SER A 247 17.49 -15.40 3.21
C SER A 247 18.21 -16.08 4.37
N GLY A 248 19.05 -17.07 4.06
CA GLY A 248 20.09 -17.56 4.97
C GLY A 248 21.28 -16.62 5.13
N ASN A 249 21.44 -15.63 4.25
CA ASN A 249 22.51 -14.62 4.30
C ASN A 249 21.93 -13.26 4.70
N ILE A 250 22.27 -12.81 5.91
CA ILE A 250 21.78 -11.54 6.46
C ILE A 250 22.09 -10.32 5.58
N GLY A 251 23.22 -10.29 4.90
CA GLY A 251 23.64 -9.16 4.05
C GLY A 251 22.67 -8.86 2.91
N ASN A 252 21.87 -9.84 2.47
CA ASN A 252 20.91 -9.69 1.39
C ASN A 252 19.63 -8.99 1.86
N VAL A 253 19.24 -9.18 3.13
CA VAL A 253 17.88 -8.85 3.61
C VAL A 253 17.87 -7.84 4.76
N ALA A 254 19.04 -7.49 5.34
CA ALA A 254 19.08 -6.67 6.55
C ALA A 254 20.08 -5.51 6.45
N TRP A 255 19.72 -4.38 7.04
CA TRP A 255 20.63 -3.36 7.51
C TRP A 255 20.93 -3.61 8.99
N TYR A 256 22.18 -3.97 9.31
CA TYR A 256 22.62 -4.35 10.66
C TYR A 256 24.04 -3.85 10.90
N TYR A 257 24.55 -3.97 12.12
CA TYR A 257 25.80 -3.37 12.57
C TYR A 257 26.99 -3.49 11.59
N ASN A 258 27.15 -4.63 10.91
CA ASN A 258 28.30 -4.85 10.05
C ASN A 258 28.16 -4.29 8.62
N ASN A 259 27.00 -3.77 8.21
CA ASN A 259 26.79 -3.26 6.85
C ASN A 259 26.12 -1.89 6.75
N ILE A 260 25.88 -1.19 7.88
CA ILE A 260 25.25 0.15 7.91
C ILE A 260 26.10 1.26 7.27
N GLY A 261 27.38 0.99 6.96
CA GLY A 261 28.30 1.99 6.41
C GLY A 261 28.63 3.12 7.38
N ALA A 262 28.94 4.30 6.86
CA ALA A 262 29.37 5.45 7.65
C ALA A 262 28.21 6.23 8.31
N LEU A 263 26.97 5.92 7.99
CA LEU A 263 25.79 6.70 8.47
C LEU A 263 25.46 6.41 9.93
N PHE A 264 25.76 5.23 10.45
CA PHE A 264 25.39 4.79 11.80
C PHE A 264 23.92 5.12 12.16
N SER A 265 23.02 4.77 11.25
CA SER A 265 21.58 5.01 11.38
C SER A 265 20.79 3.98 10.58
N ALA A 266 19.45 3.98 10.76
CA ALA A 266 18.55 3.27 9.87
C ALA A 266 18.69 3.76 8.42
N HIS A 267 18.27 2.95 7.46
CA HIS A 267 18.25 3.21 6.02
C HIS A 267 16.81 3.34 5.52
N SER A 268 16.66 3.86 4.29
CA SER A 268 15.35 3.86 3.63
C SER A 268 14.76 2.46 3.59
N VAL A 269 13.46 2.37 3.88
CA VAL A 269 12.73 1.11 3.87
C VAL A 269 12.74 0.47 2.47
N GLY A 270 12.62 -0.85 2.40
CA GLY A 270 12.49 -1.57 1.14
C GLY A 270 13.74 -1.60 0.26
N THR A 271 14.92 -1.30 0.79
CA THR A 271 16.18 -1.22 -0.01
C THR A 271 16.98 -2.51 -0.02
N LYS A 272 16.59 -3.50 0.78
CA LYS A 272 17.12 -4.87 0.75
C LYS A 272 16.17 -5.81 0.02
N THR A 273 16.49 -7.09 -0.07
CA THR A 273 15.61 -8.10 -0.68
C THR A 273 14.43 -8.40 0.23
N ALA A 274 13.23 -8.43 -0.32
CA ALA A 274 12.02 -8.85 0.39
C ALA A 274 12.04 -10.36 0.70
N ASN A 275 11.21 -10.77 1.65
CA ASN A 275 10.96 -12.18 1.91
C ASN A 275 9.96 -12.80 0.89
N GLU A 276 9.59 -14.04 1.09
CA GLU A 276 8.73 -14.84 0.19
C GLU A 276 7.32 -14.27 0.02
N LEU A 277 6.87 -13.41 0.94
CA LEU A 277 5.60 -12.69 0.88
C LEU A 277 5.74 -11.30 0.23
N GLY A 278 6.94 -10.84 -0.09
CA GLY A 278 7.20 -9.49 -0.58
C GLY A 278 7.29 -8.44 0.52
N ILE A 279 7.55 -8.86 1.77
CA ILE A 279 7.71 -8.00 2.94
C ILE A 279 9.20 -7.69 3.15
N TYR A 280 9.53 -6.43 3.42
CA TYR A 280 10.89 -5.92 3.59
C TYR A 280 11.22 -5.66 5.06
N ASP A 281 12.52 -5.64 5.35
CA ASP A 281 13.12 -5.14 6.58
C ASP A 281 12.66 -5.86 7.88
N MET A 282 12.09 -7.07 7.77
CA MET A 282 11.74 -7.91 8.93
C MET A 282 12.99 -8.46 9.65
N SER A 283 14.19 -8.20 9.12
CA SER A 283 15.48 -8.44 9.75
C SER A 283 16.30 -7.17 9.65
N GLY A 284 16.74 -6.58 10.77
CA GLY A 284 17.52 -5.36 10.83
C GLY A 284 16.70 -4.07 10.73
N ASN A 285 17.29 -3.01 10.25
CA ASN A 285 16.79 -1.64 10.13
C ASN A 285 16.32 -1.09 11.49
N VAL A 286 15.06 -1.16 11.89
CA VAL A 286 14.63 -0.83 13.25
C VAL A 286 13.91 -2.00 13.92
N CYS A 287 14.03 -2.09 15.24
CA CYS A 287 13.30 -3.06 16.04
C CYS A 287 11.83 -2.64 16.13
N GLU A 288 10.92 -3.54 15.81
CA GLU A 288 9.51 -3.25 15.63
C GLU A 288 8.69 -3.63 16.86
N TRP A 289 7.95 -2.68 17.41
CA TRP A 289 7.03 -2.93 18.53
C TRP A 289 5.90 -3.88 18.13
N CYS A 290 5.65 -4.88 19.00
CA CYS A 290 4.48 -5.76 18.94
C CYS A 290 3.45 -5.39 20.01
N SER A 291 2.21 -5.86 19.84
CA SER A 291 1.12 -5.61 20.78
C SER A 291 1.30 -6.33 22.12
N ASP A 292 2.05 -7.44 22.12
CA ASP A 292 2.15 -8.39 23.22
C ASP A 292 2.97 -7.82 24.40
N TRP A 293 2.50 -8.13 25.61
CA TRP A 293 3.37 -8.12 26.75
C TRP A 293 4.40 -9.26 26.63
N TYR A 294 5.62 -8.97 27.01
CA TYR A 294 6.67 -9.96 26.97
C TYR A 294 6.49 -11.00 28.08
N GLY A 295 6.51 -12.28 27.69
CA GLY A 295 6.45 -13.42 28.59
C GLY A 295 7.17 -14.65 28.03
N SER A 296 7.30 -15.69 28.84
CA SER A 296 7.88 -16.97 28.41
C SER A 296 6.94 -17.69 27.46
N TYR A 297 7.50 -18.42 26.49
CA TYR A 297 6.72 -19.28 25.63
C TYR A 297 6.16 -20.50 26.39
N SER A 298 4.99 -20.94 25.98
CA SER A 298 4.37 -22.20 26.41
C SER A 298 4.63 -23.29 25.37
N ALA A 299 4.89 -24.51 25.79
CA ALA A 299 5.10 -25.63 24.88
C ALA A 299 3.82 -26.13 24.17
N GLY A 300 2.63 -25.70 24.62
CA GLY A 300 1.36 -26.10 24.01
C GLY A 300 1.06 -25.37 22.72
N ALA A 301 0.31 -26.02 21.82
CA ALA A 301 -0.21 -25.39 20.61
C ALA A 301 -1.14 -24.23 20.96
N GLN A 302 -1.07 -23.14 20.17
CA GLN A 302 -1.83 -21.91 20.38
C GLN A 302 -2.53 -21.47 19.08
N THR A 303 -3.65 -20.78 19.23
CA THR A 303 -4.37 -20.17 18.10
C THR A 303 -4.53 -18.68 18.35
N ASN A 304 -4.07 -17.87 17.40
CA ASN A 304 -4.07 -16.39 17.47
C ASN A 304 -3.60 -15.86 18.83
N PRO A 305 -2.41 -16.27 19.32
CA PRO A 305 -1.92 -15.83 20.64
C PRO A 305 -1.67 -14.32 20.65
N GLN A 306 -1.91 -13.71 21.83
CA GLN A 306 -1.72 -12.29 22.07
C GLN A 306 -0.77 -12.02 23.25
N GLY A 307 0.03 -13.03 23.60
CA GLY A 307 0.90 -12.96 24.77
C GLY A 307 0.15 -12.95 26.11
N PRO A 308 0.86 -12.67 27.21
CA PRO A 308 0.26 -12.52 28.53
C PRO A 308 -0.73 -11.35 28.59
N SER A 309 -1.76 -11.45 29.45
CA SER A 309 -2.76 -10.39 29.65
C SER A 309 -2.18 -9.13 30.31
N SER A 310 -1.03 -9.25 30.98
CA SER A 310 -0.34 -8.12 31.64
C SER A 310 1.17 -8.36 31.70
N GLY A 311 1.93 -7.27 31.87
CA GLY A 311 3.38 -7.34 31.96
C GLY A 311 3.97 -5.95 32.24
N SER A 312 5.30 -5.87 32.34
CA SER A 312 6.04 -4.61 32.50
C SER A 312 6.78 -4.17 31.24
N ARG A 313 6.90 -5.05 30.25
CA ARG A 313 7.64 -4.78 29.00
C ARG A 313 6.86 -5.28 27.81
N ARG A 314 6.90 -4.54 26.72
CA ARG A 314 6.36 -4.93 25.41
C ARG A 314 7.40 -5.63 24.57
N VAL A 315 6.95 -6.56 23.71
CA VAL A 315 7.80 -7.26 22.76
C VAL A 315 8.29 -6.29 21.66
N CYS A 316 9.54 -6.48 21.24
CA CYS A 316 10.17 -5.81 20.13
C CYS A 316 10.91 -6.85 19.28
N ARG A 317 10.78 -6.81 17.95
CA ARG A 317 11.25 -7.87 17.05
C ARG A 317 12.09 -7.32 15.90
N GLY A 318 12.84 -8.22 15.21
CA GLY A 318 13.57 -7.92 13.98
C GLY A 318 15.04 -7.52 14.16
N GLY A 319 15.47 -7.16 15.37
CA GLY A 319 16.78 -6.56 15.56
C GLY A 319 16.81 -5.12 15.04
N SER A 320 17.98 -4.58 14.71
CA SER A 320 18.10 -3.23 14.17
C SER A 320 19.46 -2.96 13.54
N TRP A 321 19.61 -1.80 12.91
CA TRP A 321 20.84 -1.32 12.28
C TRP A 321 22.06 -1.35 13.22
N CYS A 322 21.89 -1.22 14.52
CA CYS A 322 23.00 -1.18 15.49
C CYS A 322 23.24 -2.53 16.21
N LEU A 323 22.52 -3.57 15.87
CA LEU A 323 22.61 -4.87 16.51
C LEU A 323 23.37 -5.90 15.63
N SER A 324 23.74 -7.01 16.25
CA SER A 324 24.46 -8.10 15.59
C SER A 324 23.56 -8.92 14.67
N ALA A 325 24.16 -9.76 13.84
CA ALA A 325 23.41 -10.71 12.99
C ALA A 325 22.51 -11.64 13.80
N ASP A 326 22.95 -12.09 14.96
CA ASP A 326 22.17 -13.02 15.80
C ASP A 326 20.92 -12.36 16.38
N ASP A 327 20.93 -11.05 16.56
CA ASP A 327 19.77 -10.28 17.04
C ASP A 327 18.72 -10.06 15.92
N CYS A 328 19.12 -10.21 14.65
CA CYS A 328 18.23 -10.02 13.48
C CYS A 328 17.59 -11.31 12.98
N ARG A 329 17.75 -12.45 13.67
CA ARG A 329 17.09 -13.73 13.35
C ARG A 329 15.59 -13.60 13.50
N VAL A 330 14.84 -14.33 12.68
CA VAL A 330 13.37 -14.28 12.72
C VAL A 330 12.79 -14.74 14.04
N SER A 331 13.49 -15.62 14.80
CA SER A 331 13.07 -16.08 16.12
C SER A 331 13.53 -15.17 17.28
N ASN A 332 14.50 -14.26 17.04
CA ASN A 332 15.04 -13.45 18.11
C ASN A 332 13.98 -12.53 18.73
N ARG A 333 14.00 -12.44 20.04
CA ARG A 333 13.02 -11.70 20.85
C ARG A 333 13.71 -10.64 21.67
N ASN A 334 13.24 -9.41 21.56
CA ASN A 334 13.64 -8.32 22.44
C ASN A 334 12.42 -7.75 23.19
N ARG A 335 12.67 -6.90 24.19
CA ARG A 335 11.65 -6.33 25.05
C ARG A 335 12.09 -5.00 25.63
N ASN A 336 11.14 -4.09 25.78
CA ASN A 336 11.40 -2.81 26.44
C ASN A 336 10.17 -2.29 27.18
N ASP A 337 10.42 -1.30 28.06
CA ASP A 337 9.36 -0.55 28.72
C ASP A 337 8.51 0.17 27.65
N PRO A 338 7.15 0.14 27.74
CA PRO A 338 6.28 0.77 26.76
C PRO A 338 6.46 2.30 26.63
N SER A 339 7.12 2.94 27.55
CA SER A 339 7.47 4.38 27.48
C SER A 339 8.87 4.65 26.93
N SER A 340 9.69 3.61 26.71
CA SER A 340 11.04 3.78 26.15
C SER A 340 11.01 4.05 24.67
N SER A 341 11.84 4.97 24.21
CA SER A 341 12.11 5.24 22.79
C SER A 341 13.60 5.17 22.50
N SER A 342 13.97 4.89 21.26
CA SER A 342 15.36 4.83 20.80
C SER A 342 15.41 5.08 19.29
N ASN A 343 16.56 5.54 18.79
CA ASN A 343 16.82 5.65 17.35
C ASN A 343 16.93 4.29 16.62
N SER A 344 16.64 3.21 17.32
CA SER A 344 16.58 1.84 16.79
C SER A 344 15.22 1.16 16.99
N TYR A 345 14.21 1.89 17.48
CA TYR A 345 12.85 1.38 17.69
C TYR A 345 11.85 2.11 16.80
N GLY A 346 11.10 1.34 16.04
CA GLY A 346 10.03 1.78 15.16
C GLY A 346 8.82 0.85 15.26
N LEU A 347 8.00 0.84 14.21
CA LEU A 347 6.80 0.00 14.17
C LEU A 347 6.46 -0.42 12.75
N ARG A 348 5.71 -1.50 12.66
CA ARG A 348 5.00 -1.98 11.48
C ARG A 348 3.53 -2.13 11.83
N LEU A 349 2.65 -1.96 10.85
CA LEU A 349 1.21 -2.04 11.07
C LEU A 349 0.64 -3.39 10.65
N VAL A 350 -0.43 -3.79 11.31
CA VAL A 350 -1.36 -4.81 10.86
C VAL A 350 -2.71 -4.14 10.63
N LEU A 351 -3.39 -4.51 9.56
CA LEU A 351 -4.78 -4.13 9.29
C LEU A 351 -5.67 -5.36 9.51
N VAL A 352 -6.72 -5.17 10.26
CA VAL A 352 -7.76 -6.20 10.46
C VAL A 352 -8.61 -6.29 9.20
N PRO A 353 -8.81 -7.50 8.62
CA PRO A 353 -9.63 -7.74 7.43
C PRO A 353 -11.05 -7.20 7.52
#